data_d66fc0cde57b20c5ecdbeeb5e13c0d0a
#
_entry.id   d66fc0cde57b20c5ecdbeeb5e13c0d0a
#
_cell.length_a   1.000
_cell.length_b   1.000
_cell.length_c   1.000
_cell.angle_alpha   90.00
_cell.angle_beta   90.00
_cell.angle_gamma   90.00
#
_symmetry.space_group_name_H-M   'P 1'
#
loop_
_entity.id
_entity.type
_entity.pdbx_description
1 polymer ?
#
loop_
_entity_poly.entity_id
_entity_poly.type
_entity_poly.pdbx_seq_one_letter_code
_entity_poly.pdbx_strand_id
1 'polypeptide(L)'
;MERSINDAGPLTLSPETVLGEMKKNHVTHVVWLPDSETNWLYLLMKAEPSLRLVGVSREGHACSIAAGLSTAGAKPLILIQNTGMMESGDSLRGWLLGLNIPVVLMVGYRGWTRHGVNQDSAATYTERFLNAFGLDYYLVESDADAPRITIAFEEAERTKKPVVVLVGDEYHGFNR
;
A
#
# COMPACT_ATOMS: atom_id res chain seq x y z
N MET A 1 36.15 -3.50 15.16
CA MET A 1 35.40 -4.68 14.70
C MET A 1 34.33 -4.13 13.75
N GLU A 2 34.73 -3.96 12.48
CA GLU A 2 33.84 -3.44 11.43
C GLU A 2 32.82 -4.52 11.09
N ARG A 3 31.53 -4.25 11.34
CA ARG A 3 30.48 -5.09 10.80
C ARG A 3 30.47 -4.89 9.29
N SER A 4 30.79 -5.96 8.56
CA SER A 4 30.68 -6.01 7.12
C SER A 4 29.22 -5.72 6.72
N ILE A 5 29.04 -4.81 5.77
CA ILE A 5 27.75 -4.42 5.18
C ILE A 5 27.07 -5.60 4.44
N ASN A 6 27.74 -6.73 4.33
CA ASN A 6 27.29 -7.91 3.58
C ASN A 6 26.55 -8.98 4.42
N ASP A 7 26.28 -8.76 5.70
CA ASP A 7 25.61 -9.73 6.58
C ASP A 7 24.09 -9.53 6.73
N ALA A 8 23.49 -8.58 6.03
CA ALA A 8 22.04 -8.54 5.88
C ALA A 8 21.64 -9.58 4.83
N GLY A 9 21.09 -10.70 5.26
CA GLY A 9 20.43 -11.65 4.35
C GLY A 9 19.45 -10.93 3.42
N PRO A 10 19.00 -11.59 2.34
CA PRO A 10 18.08 -10.96 1.40
C PRO A 10 16.87 -10.43 2.17
N LEU A 11 16.65 -9.12 2.10
CA LEU A 11 15.46 -8.51 2.65
C LEU A 11 14.28 -9.04 1.84
N THR A 12 13.40 -9.77 2.49
CA THR A 12 12.22 -10.33 1.88
C THR A 12 10.99 -9.83 2.61
N LEU A 13 10.03 -9.35 1.86
CA LEU A 13 8.68 -9.13 2.33
C LEU A 13 7.82 -10.29 1.83
N SER A 14 7.41 -11.17 2.74
CA SER A 14 6.60 -12.33 2.38
C SER A 14 5.13 -11.96 2.23
N PRO A 15 4.42 -12.52 1.25
CA PRO A 15 2.99 -12.29 1.09
C PRO A 15 2.18 -12.79 2.31
N GLU A 16 2.64 -13.85 2.97
CA GLU A 16 2.05 -14.38 4.19
C GLU A 16 2.09 -13.38 5.34
N THR A 17 3.22 -12.69 5.51
CA THR A 17 3.38 -11.64 6.54
C THR A 17 2.43 -10.47 6.27
N VAL A 18 2.35 -10.01 5.02
CA VAL A 18 1.43 -8.93 4.66
C VAL A 18 -0.04 -9.33 4.85
N LEU A 19 -0.42 -10.54 4.43
CA LEU A 19 -1.76 -11.07 4.69
C LEU A 19 -2.04 -11.17 6.19
N GLY A 20 -1.05 -11.58 6.98
CA GLY A 20 -1.13 -11.62 8.44
C GLY A 20 -1.46 -10.25 9.05
N GLU A 21 -0.79 -9.19 8.58
CA GLU A 21 -1.07 -7.81 9.02
C GLU A 21 -2.47 -7.34 8.57
N MET A 22 -2.91 -7.69 7.36
CA MET A 22 -4.28 -7.39 6.92
C MET A 22 -5.33 -8.04 7.84
N LYS A 23 -5.15 -9.32 8.18
CA LYS A 23 -6.06 -10.06 9.07
C LYS A 23 -6.07 -9.49 10.49
N LYS A 24 -4.91 -9.20 11.03
CA LYS A 24 -4.72 -8.57 12.35
C LYS A 24 -5.48 -7.25 12.46
N ASN A 25 -5.54 -6.49 11.37
CA ASN A 25 -6.25 -5.21 11.29
C ASN A 25 -7.70 -5.36 10.83
N HIS A 26 -8.24 -6.58 10.78
CA HIS A 26 -9.63 -6.87 10.42
C HIS A 26 -10.04 -6.34 9.05
N VAL A 27 -9.11 -6.31 8.08
CA VAL A 27 -9.43 -5.95 6.70
C VAL A 27 -10.48 -6.90 6.15
N THR A 28 -11.56 -6.35 5.60
CA THR A 28 -12.68 -7.10 5.04
C THR A 28 -12.72 -7.08 3.52
N HIS A 29 -12.23 -6.01 2.93
CA HIS A 29 -12.24 -5.79 1.48
C HIS A 29 -10.89 -5.27 1.02
N VAL A 30 -10.38 -5.82 -0.09
CA VAL A 30 -9.24 -5.25 -0.80
C VAL A 30 -9.77 -4.69 -2.12
N VAL A 31 -9.77 -3.36 -2.22
CA VAL A 31 -10.15 -2.65 -3.44
C VAL A 31 -8.88 -2.41 -4.25
N TRP A 32 -8.77 -3.06 -5.41
CA TRP A 32 -7.48 -3.13 -6.07
C TRP A 32 -7.57 -3.10 -7.60
N LEU A 33 -6.48 -2.69 -8.22
CA LEU A 33 -6.28 -2.85 -9.65
C LEU A 33 -5.19 -3.91 -9.84
N PRO A 34 -5.49 -5.03 -10.51
CA PRO A 34 -4.49 -6.06 -10.79
C PRO A 34 -3.36 -5.51 -11.67
N ASP A 35 -2.15 -5.51 -11.13
CA ASP A 35 -0.94 -5.07 -11.82
C ASP A 35 0.29 -5.89 -11.42
N SER A 36 1.46 -5.56 -11.98
CA SER A 36 2.70 -6.28 -11.71
C SER A 36 3.22 -6.10 -10.29
N GLU A 37 2.91 -4.97 -9.65
CA GLU A 37 3.38 -4.63 -8.29
C GLU A 37 2.55 -5.33 -7.20
N THR A 38 1.30 -5.71 -7.52
CA THR A 38 0.37 -6.28 -6.54
C THR A 38 0.11 -7.77 -6.73
N ASN A 39 0.51 -8.33 -7.88
CA ASN A 39 0.19 -9.71 -8.28
C ASN A 39 0.81 -10.78 -7.36
N TRP A 40 1.92 -10.50 -6.71
CA TRP A 40 2.59 -11.43 -5.79
C TRP A 40 1.71 -11.82 -4.59
N LEU A 41 0.78 -10.97 -4.19
CA LEU A 41 -0.14 -11.19 -3.06
C LEU A 41 -1.47 -11.83 -3.49
N TYR A 42 -1.77 -11.85 -4.79
CA TYR A 42 -3.09 -12.20 -5.33
C TYR A 42 -3.59 -13.58 -4.92
N LEU A 43 -2.75 -14.62 -5.05
CA LEU A 43 -3.18 -15.99 -4.77
C LEU A 43 -3.56 -16.19 -3.31
N LEU A 44 -2.83 -15.58 -2.39
CA LEU A 44 -3.13 -15.64 -0.96
C LEU A 44 -4.39 -14.85 -0.62
N MET A 45 -4.54 -13.65 -1.14
CA MET A 45 -5.76 -12.87 -0.94
C MET A 45 -6.99 -13.60 -1.48
N LYS A 46 -6.87 -14.22 -2.64
CA LYS A 46 -7.97 -15.00 -3.27
C LYS A 46 -8.36 -16.24 -2.46
N ALA A 47 -7.40 -16.88 -1.80
CA ALA A 47 -7.62 -18.06 -0.98
C ALA A 47 -8.15 -17.72 0.43
N GLU A 48 -8.05 -16.48 0.88
CA GLU A 48 -8.47 -16.07 2.23
C GLU A 48 -9.97 -15.77 2.29
N PRO A 49 -10.77 -16.62 2.96
CA PRO A 49 -12.23 -16.49 2.95
C PRO A 49 -12.76 -15.28 3.69
N SER A 50 -11.97 -14.65 4.56
CA SER A 50 -12.34 -13.43 5.29
C SER A 50 -12.19 -12.16 4.45
N LEU A 51 -11.52 -12.24 3.29
CA LEU A 51 -11.28 -11.11 2.38
C LEU A 51 -12.22 -11.16 1.17
N ARG A 52 -12.73 -10.00 0.78
CA ARG A 52 -13.42 -9.80 -0.48
C ARG A 52 -12.57 -8.95 -1.40
N LEU A 53 -12.22 -9.48 -2.57
CA LEU A 53 -11.47 -8.74 -3.60
C LEU A 53 -12.45 -7.98 -4.48
N VAL A 54 -12.26 -6.67 -4.56
CA VAL A 54 -13.05 -5.76 -5.40
C VAL A 54 -12.12 -5.19 -6.46
N GLY A 55 -12.15 -5.80 -7.65
CA GLY A 55 -11.36 -5.34 -8.79
C GLY A 55 -11.92 -4.04 -9.38
N VAL A 56 -11.03 -3.09 -9.70
CA VAL A 56 -11.39 -1.86 -10.40
C VAL A 56 -10.70 -1.81 -11.75
N SER A 57 -11.25 -1.02 -12.68
CA SER A 57 -10.67 -0.77 -14.01
C SER A 57 -9.87 0.54 -14.07
N ARG A 58 -9.92 1.32 -13.00
CA ARG A 58 -9.21 2.60 -12.85
C ARG A 58 -8.98 2.86 -11.37
N GLU A 59 -7.78 3.30 -10.99
CA GLU A 59 -7.38 3.46 -9.59
C GLU A 59 -8.21 4.51 -8.85
N GLY A 60 -8.59 5.59 -9.52
CA GLY A 60 -9.49 6.60 -8.94
C GLY A 60 -10.83 6.02 -8.45
N HIS A 61 -11.33 4.93 -9.06
CA HIS A 61 -12.52 4.24 -8.58
C HIS A 61 -12.29 3.53 -7.23
N ALA A 62 -11.04 3.09 -6.96
CA ALA A 62 -10.73 2.47 -5.68
C ALA A 62 -10.99 3.42 -4.50
N CYS A 63 -10.67 4.71 -4.66
CA CYS A 63 -10.91 5.71 -3.61
C CYS A 63 -12.41 5.85 -3.28
N SER A 64 -13.27 5.98 -4.30
CA SER A 64 -14.72 6.14 -4.08
C SER A 64 -15.38 4.88 -3.51
N ILE A 65 -14.98 3.70 -3.99
CA ILE A 65 -15.49 2.41 -3.49
C ILE A 65 -15.05 2.19 -2.04
N ALA A 66 -13.77 2.44 -1.73
CA ALA A 66 -13.26 2.31 -0.37
C ALA A 66 -13.94 3.31 0.59
N ALA A 67 -14.20 4.54 0.16
CA ALA A 67 -14.96 5.51 0.95
C ALA A 67 -16.38 5.00 1.26
N GLY A 68 -17.08 4.47 0.26
CA GLY A 68 -18.41 3.88 0.45
C GLY A 68 -18.41 2.68 1.39
N LEU A 69 -17.44 1.75 1.22
CA LEU A 69 -17.29 0.59 2.09
C LEU A 69 -16.98 1.00 3.54
N SER A 70 -16.07 1.95 3.75
CA SER A 70 -15.72 2.45 5.07
C SER A 70 -16.93 3.11 5.75
N THR A 71 -17.68 3.93 5.02
CA THR A 71 -18.90 4.56 5.52
C THR A 71 -19.99 3.54 5.88
N ALA A 72 -20.03 2.41 5.16
CA ALA A 72 -20.94 1.30 5.46
C ALA A 72 -20.46 0.40 6.61
N GLY A 73 -19.37 0.73 7.29
CA GLY A 73 -18.82 -0.01 8.43
C GLY A 73 -17.91 -1.19 8.05
N ALA A 74 -17.56 -1.34 6.79
CA ALA A 74 -16.52 -2.29 6.37
C ALA A 74 -15.12 -1.71 6.64
N LYS A 75 -14.11 -2.57 6.63
CA LYS A 75 -12.68 -2.16 6.75
C LYS A 75 -11.96 -2.42 5.43
N PRO A 76 -12.02 -1.49 4.47
CA PRO A 76 -11.34 -1.63 3.20
C PRO A 76 -9.86 -1.30 3.31
N LEU A 77 -9.06 -1.94 2.43
CA LEU A 77 -7.70 -1.57 2.06
C LEU A 77 -7.70 -1.27 0.56
N ILE A 78 -7.04 -0.21 0.15
CA ILE A 78 -6.77 0.05 -1.27
C ILE A 78 -5.41 -0.55 -1.61
N LEU A 79 -5.32 -1.32 -2.70
CA LEU A 79 -4.08 -1.93 -3.17
C LEU A 79 -3.84 -1.55 -4.64
N ILE A 80 -2.89 -0.68 -4.89
CA ILE A 80 -2.56 -0.10 -6.20
C ILE A 80 -1.06 0.19 -6.30
N GLN A 81 -0.55 0.51 -7.48
CA GLN A 81 0.81 1.01 -7.61
C GLN A 81 0.89 2.55 -7.51
N ASN A 82 2.11 3.10 -7.35
CA ASN A 82 2.32 4.54 -7.21
C ASN A 82 1.87 5.36 -8.43
N THR A 83 1.98 4.82 -9.66
CA THR A 83 1.45 5.49 -10.87
C THR A 83 -0.07 5.64 -10.79
N GLY A 84 -0.76 4.61 -10.31
CA GLY A 84 -2.21 4.64 -10.11
C GLY A 84 -2.62 5.53 -8.95
N MET A 85 -1.80 5.61 -7.89
CA MET A 85 -2.04 6.58 -6.83
C MET A 85 -1.98 8.03 -7.34
N MET A 86 -0.99 8.35 -8.16
CA MET A 86 -0.90 9.69 -8.79
C MET A 86 -2.04 9.96 -9.76
N GLU A 87 -2.46 8.95 -10.54
CA GLU A 87 -3.64 9.04 -11.43
C GLU A 87 -4.92 9.34 -10.63
N SER A 88 -5.06 8.75 -9.45
CA SER A 88 -6.24 8.90 -8.61
C SER A 88 -6.28 10.20 -7.79
N GLY A 89 -5.38 11.16 -8.03
CA GLY A 89 -5.19 12.34 -7.20
C GLY A 89 -6.46 13.12 -6.86
N ASP A 90 -7.33 13.40 -7.85
CA ASP A 90 -8.59 14.10 -7.57
C ASP A 90 -9.57 13.24 -6.76
N SER A 91 -9.67 11.95 -7.07
CA SER A 91 -10.52 11.02 -6.30
C SER A 91 -10.03 10.84 -4.86
N LEU A 92 -8.72 10.75 -4.65
CA LEU A 92 -8.10 10.70 -3.33
C LEU A 92 -8.41 11.99 -2.54
N ARG A 93 -8.23 13.15 -3.16
CA ARG A 93 -8.54 14.45 -2.58
C ARG A 93 -10.02 14.55 -2.19
N GLY A 94 -10.92 14.21 -3.11
CA GLY A 94 -12.36 14.40 -2.92
C GLY A 94 -12.99 13.37 -1.99
N TRP A 95 -12.70 12.08 -2.21
CA TRP A 95 -13.36 11.00 -1.48
C TRP A 95 -12.71 10.64 -0.16
N LEU A 96 -11.37 10.65 -0.08
CA LEU A 96 -10.70 10.20 1.14
C LEU A 96 -10.32 11.38 2.05
N LEU A 97 -9.60 12.37 1.52
CA LEU A 97 -9.20 13.54 2.31
C LEU A 97 -10.38 14.46 2.63
N GLY A 98 -11.18 14.81 1.61
CA GLY A 98 -12.29 15.75 1.77
C GLY A 98 -13.42 15.25 2.69
N LEU A 99 -13.60 13.94 2.81
CA LEU A 99 -14.59 13.32 3.68
C LEU A 99 -14.00 12.76 4.98
N ASN A 100 -12.68 12.90 5.19
CA ASN A 100 -11.98 12.36 6.37
C ASN A 100 -12.18 10.85 6.55
N ILE A 101 -11.98 10.07 5.49
CA ILE A 101 -12.15 8.62 5.49
C ILE A 101 -10.86 7.93 5.94
N PRO A 102 -10.87 7.17 7.05
CA PRO A 102 -9.70 6.47 7.58
C PRO A 102 -9.41 5.17 6.81
N VAL A 103 -8.82 5.30 5.64
CA VAL A 103 -8.47 4.15 4.78
C VAL A 103 -6.95 4.06 4.64
N VAL A 104 -6.41 2.84 4.70
CA VAL A 104 -5.01 2.58 4.36
C VAL A 104 -4.91 2.28 2.86
N LEU A 105 -3.99 2.98 2.19
CA LEU A 105 -3.56 2.69 0.83
C LEU A 105 -2.23 1.95 0.88
N MET A 106 -2.21 0.69 0.48
CA MET A 106 -0.98 -0.06 0.24
C MET A 106 -0.58 0.15 -1.22
N VAL A 107 0.58 0.76 -1.42
CA VAL A 107 1.01 1.27 -2.72
C VAL A 107 2.32 0.62 -3.12
N GLY A 108 2.32 -0.16 -4.21
CA GLY A 108 3.55 -0.67 -4.80
C GLY A 108 4.44 0.49 -5.26
N TYR A 109 5.66 0.55 -4.74
CA TYR A 109 6.59 1.65 -4.97
C TYR A 109 7.46 1.38 -6.20
N ARG A 110 6.82 1.28 -7.35
CA ARG A 110 7.48 1.03 -8.64
C ARG A 110 8.64 2.00 -8.87
N GLY A 111 9.80 1.46 -9.21
CA GLY A 111 11.03 2.21 -9.49
C GLY A 111 11.82 2.62 -8.25
N TRP A 112 11.34 2.31 -7.06
CA TRP A 112 12.11 2.49 -5.83
C TRP A 112 13.28 1.50 -5.76
N THR A 113 14.43 1.97 -5.36
CA THR A 113 15.57 1.13 -4.99
C THR A 113 16.26 1.67 -3.74
N ARG A 114 16.72 0.79 -2.86
CA ARG A 114 17.49 1.16 -1.66
C ARG A 114 18.79 1.87 -1.98
N HIS A 115 19.32 1.63 -3.16
CA HIS A 115 20.62 2.17 -3.57
C HIS A 115 20.52 3.59 -4.17
N GLY A 116 19.32 4.19 -4.12
CA GLY A 116 19.12 5.60 -4.48
C GLY A 116 19.11 5.92 -5.97
N VAL A 117 19.20 4.91 -6.82
CA VAL A 117 19.14 5.07 -8.28
C VAL A 117 17.73 4.73 -8.74
N ASN A 118 16.83 5.70 -8.69
CA ASN A 118 15.48 5.54 -9.23
C ASN A 118 15.55 5.40 -10.75
N GLN A 119 15.17 4.23 -11.27
CA GLN A 119 15.14 3.96 -12.69
C GLN A 119 13.82 4.40 -13.35
N ASP A 120 12.82 4.75 -12.55
CA ASP A 120 11.50 5.17 -13.03
C ASP A 120 11.11 6.52 -12.41
N SER A 121 10.60 7.41 -13.26
CA SER A 121 10.09 8.72 -12.81
C SER A 121 8.96 8.59 -11.78
N ALA A 122 8.21 7.49 -11.78
CA ALA A 122 7.17 7.25 -10.80
C ALA A 122 7.71 7.29 -9.37
N ALA A 123 8.86 6.65 -9.08
CA ALA A 123 9.48 6.72 -7.76
C ALA A 123 9.91 8.15 -7.39
N THR A 124 10.46 8.90 -8.36
CA THR A 124 10.90 10.29 -8.14
C THR A 124 9.77 11.21 -7.66
N TYR A 125 8.56 10.98 -8.13
CA TYR A 125 7.41 11.85 -7.84
C TYR A 125 6.51 11.32 -6.72
N THR A 126 6.63 10.07 -6.30
CA THR A 126 5.76 9.44 -5.29
C THR A 126 5.73 10.21 -3.98
N GLU A 127 6.88 10.42 -3.33
CA GLU A 127 6.92 11.15 -2.05
C GLU A 127 6.57 12.62 -2.20
N ARG A 128 6.91 13.23 -3.34
CA ARG A 128 6.49 14.62 -3.64
C ARG A 128 4.98 14.74 -3.72
N PHE A 129 4.32 13.78 -4.35
CA PHE A 129 2.87 13.70 -4.42
C PHE A 129 2.26 13.54 -3.02
N LEU A 130 2.76 12.60 -2.21
CA LEU A 130 2.29 12.37 -0.85
C LEU A 130 2.43 13.64 0.01
N ASN A 131 3.58 14.27 -0.04
CA ASN A 131 3.83 15.52 0.69
C ASN A 131 2.92 16.67 0.23
N ALA A 132 2.69 16.82 -1.09
CA ALA A 132 1.79 17.85 -1.62
C ALA A 132 0.33 17.66 -1.16
N PHE A 133 -0.09 16.42 -0.93
CA PHE A 133 -1.43 16.08 -0.42
C PHE A 133 -1.49 16.04 1.13
N GLY A 134 -0.35 16.20 1.82
CA GLY A 134 -0.28 16.11 3.28
C GLY A 134 -0.64 14.72 3.80
N LEU A 135 -0.24 13.68 3.07
CA LEU A 135 -0.47 12.28 3.41
C LEU A 135 0.72 11.74 4.20
N ASP A 136 0.43 11.16 5.35
CA ASP A 136 1.42 10.39 6.10
C ASP A 136 1.65 9.04 5.43
N TYR A 137 2.91 8.57 5.44
CA TYR A 137 3.27 7.30 4.81
C TYR A 137 4.39 6.56 5.53
N TYR A 138 4.38 5.24 5.35
CA TYR A 138 5.36 4.31 5.92
C TYR A 138 5.96 3.45 4.80
N LEU A 139 7.28 3.30 4.79
CA LEU A 139 7.98 2.41 3.88
C LEU A 139 8.06 1.01 4.50
N VAL A 140 7.66 -0.01 3.75
CA VAL A 140 7.73 -1.43 4.09
C VAL A 140 8.53 -2.15 3.02
N GLU A 141 9.67 -2.69 3.41
CA GLU A 141 10.62 -3.33 2.50
C GLU A 141 10.99 -4.76 2.91
N SER A 142 10.54 -5.19 4.07
CA SER A 142 10.86 -6.51 4.62
C SER A 142 9.82 -6.95 5.63
N ASP A 143 9.85 -8.23 6.03
CA ASP A 143 9.00 -8.75 7.09
C ASP A 143 9.23 -8.01 8.43
N ALA A 144 10.43 -7.51 8.67
CA ALA A 144 10.72 -6.69 9.85
C ALA A 144 10.00 -5.34 9.84
N ASP A 145 9.67 -4.80 8.67
CA ASP A 145 8.93 -3.54 8.52
C ASP A 145 7.42 -3.73 8.52
N ALA A 146 6.93 -4.96 8.31
CA ALA A 146 5.51 -5.25 8.17
C ALA A 146 4.62 -4.72 9.31
N PRO A 147 5.07 -4.65 10.59
CA PRO A 147 4.30 -4.03 11.66
C PRO A 147 3.91 -2.56 11.39
N ARG A 148 4.60 -1.86 10.49
CA ARG A 148 4.23 -0.50 10.05
C ARG A 148 2.86 -0.46 9.35
N ILE A 149 2.41 -1.60 8.79
CA ILE A 149 1.05 -1.72 8.24
C ILE A 149 0.01 -1.52 9.35
N THR A 150 0.20 -2.17 10.49
CA THR A 150 -0.66 -1.95 11.67
C THR A 150 -0.60 -0.50 12.16
N ILE A 151 0.60 0.08 12.24
CA ILE A 151 0.77 1.49 12.63
C ILE A 151 -0.02 2.41 11.69
N ALA A 152 0.00 2.15 10.37
CA ALA A 152 -0.77 2.93 9.41
C ALA A 152 -2.28 2.83 9.64
N PHE A 153 -2.80 1.65 9.98
CA PHE A 153 -4.23 1.49 10.34
C PHE A 153 -4.60 2.22 11.63
N GLU A 154 -3.78 2.12 12.66
CA GLU A 154 -3.98 2.81 13.93
C GLU A 154 -3.96 4.33 13.73
N GLU A 155 -3.03 4.82 12.94
CA GLU A 155 -2.93 6.25 12.63
C GLU A 155 -4.10 6.75 11.81
N ALA A 156 -4.54 6.03 10.78
CA ALA A 156 -5.70 6.40 9.99
C ALA A 156 -6.95 6.53 10.88
N GLU A 157 -7.15 5.57 11.77
CA GLU A 157 -8.28 5.63 12.73
C GLU A 157 -8.16 6.80 13.72
N ARG A 158 -6.96 7.07 14.21
CA ARG A 158 -6.71 8.16 15.15
C ARG A 158 -6.88 9.54 14.52
N THR A 159 -6.36 9.73 13.31
CA THR A 159 -6.36 11.02 12.61
C THR A 159 -7.62 11.26 11.77
N LYS A 160 -8.40 10.20 11.50
CA LYS A 160 -9.52 10.20 10.55
C LYS A 160 -9.08 10.66 9.15
N LYS A 161 -7.92 10.22 8.73
CA LYS A 161 -7.34 10.54 7.42
C LYS A 161 -6.82 9.27 6.74
N PRO A 162 -6.71 9.26 5.41
CA PRO A 162 -6.02 8.18 4.72
C PRO A 162 -4.53 8.20 5.07
N VAL A 163 -3.94 7.01 5.19
CA VAL A 163 -2.50 6.80 5.42
C VAL A 163 -1.98 5.85 4.36
N VAL A 164 -0.75 6.07 3.90
CA VAL A 164 -0.13 5.27 2.83
C VAL A 164 0.93 4.33 3.38
N VAL A 165 0.95 3.11 2.88
CA VAL A 165 2.03 2.14 3.07
C VAL A 165 2.70 1.95 1.71
N LEU A 166 3.94 2.43 1.57
CA LEU A 166 4.75 2.21 0.37
C LEU A 166 5.45 0.86 0.47
N VAL A 167 5.23 0.00 -0.51
CA VAL A 167 5.86 -1.32 -0.57
C VAL A 167 6.99 -1.28 -1.59
N GLY A 168 8.22 -1.49 -1.15
CA GLY A 168 9.41 -1.43 -1.99
C GLY A 168 9.43 -2.48 -3.09
N ASP A 169 9.78 -2.08 -4.31
CA ASP A 169 9.75 -2.93 -5.53
C ASP A 169 10.76 -4.08 -5.50
N GLU A 170 11.89 -3.93 -4.81
CA GLU A 170 12.98 -4.89 -4.82
C GLU A 170 12.66 -6.24 -4.16
N TYR A 171 11.53 -6.34 -3.47
CA TYR A 171 11.24 -7.46 -2.55
C TYR A 171 10.18 -8.43 -3.04
N HIS A 172 9.61 -8.20 -4.19
CA HIS A 172 8.53 -9.04 -4.73
C HIS A 172 9.02 -10.25 -5.51
N GLY A 173 10.34 -10.45 -5.62
CA GLY A 173 10.92 -11.55 -6.40
C GLY A 173 10.72 -11.42 -7.91
N PHE A 174 10.24 -10.27 -8.39
CA PHE A 174 10.15 -9.96 -9.81
C PHE A 174 11.44 -9.29 -10.27
N ASN A 175 12.32 -10.06 -10.87
CA ASN A 175 13.40 -9.50 -11.67
C ASN A 175 12.78 -8.89 -12.93
N ARG A 176 12.86 -7.59 -13.05
CA ARG A 176 12.64 -6.89 -14.31
C ARG A 176 13.90 -6.87 -15.15
#